data_e5324d7011aea035ab0095e4fb3337d6
#
_entry.id   e5324d7011aea035ab0095e4fb3337d6
#
_cell.length_a   1.000
_cell.length_b   1.000
_cell.length_c   1.000
_cell.angle_alpha   90.00
_cell.angle_beta   90.00
_cell.angle_gamma   90.00
#
_symmetry.space_group_name_H-M   'P 1'
#
loop_
_entity.id
_entity.type
_entity.pdbx_description
1 polymer ?
#
loop_
_entity_poly.entity_id
_entity_poly.type
_entity_poly.pdbx_seq_one_letter_code
_entity_poly.pdbx_strand_id
1 'polypeptide(L)'
;MYTRPLADLRSADAAGFGGKSASLGELTASGIPVPPGFALQADARAEPMSGTVREAIVAAYQALGDDPPVAVRSSAIGEDSAEATFAGQHESYLWVRGADAVCEAVRDCWASLHGERATSYRERLGSAGEPPAMGVAVQLMVDAAVSGVMFTCNPVSGDPSTIAVNASWGLGLAVVGGEVTPDEYRLSKVTGEVLQRTVARKHLEYTPGPEGAVRRDVPDDRIEAPCLEDAQLAALGETARRVEGHFGGPQDIEWAIDRDGELFLLQSRPVTGVRKESGASESRSAMDLVMDTFGARRGESS
;
A
#
# COMPACT_ATOMS: atom_id res chain seq x y z
N MET A 1 23.99 4.60 -10.54
CA MET A 1 22.70 4.75 -11.27
C MET A 1 21.64 4.98 -10.23
N TYR A 2 21.00 6.15 -10.21
CA TYR A 2 20.11 6.56 -9.12
C TYR A 2 18.71 5.94 -9.17
N THR A 3 18.27 5.52 -10.36
CA THR A 3 16.94 4.93 -10.59
C THR A 3 17.07 3.53 -11.17
N ARG A 4 16.11 2.64 -10.86
CA ARG A 4 15.98 1.29 -11.41
C ARG A 4 14.50 0.96 -11.63
N PRO A 5 14.11 0.30 -12.75
CA PRO A 5 12.75 -0.20 -12.92
C PRO A 5 12.35 -1.12 -11.76
N LEU A 6 11.11 -1.03 -11.28
CA LEU A 6 10.62 -1.92 -10.21
C LEU A 6 10.75 -3.38 -10.57
N ALA A 7 10.48 -3.74 -11.83
CA ALA A 7 10.58 -5.11 -12.31
C ALA A 7 11.99 -5.74 -12.18
N ASP A 8 13.04 -4.91 -12.12
CA ASP A 8 14.43 -5.36 -12.01
C ASP A 8 14.91 -5.49 -10.55
N LEU A 9 14.08 -5.10 -9.58
CA LEU A 9 14.42 -5.19 -8.16
C LEU A 9 14.10 -6.57 -7.59
N ARG A 10 14.88 -6.97 -6.59
CA ARG A 10 14.71 -8.21 -5.81
C ARG A 10 14.88 -7.92 -4.33
N SER A 11 14.54 -8.87 -3.49
CA SER A 11 14.66 -8.77 -2.02
C SER A 11 16.06 -8.32 -1.56
N ALA A 12 17.10 -8.73 -2.28
CA ALA A 12 18.48 -8.31 -2.00
C ALA A 12 18.72 -6.80 -2.21
N ASP A 13 17.88 -6.13 -3.00
CA ASP A 13 17.98 -4.70 -3.27
C ASP A 13 17.31 -3.83 -2.19
N ALA A 14 16.63 -4.44 -1.22
CA ALA A 14 15.92 -3.72 -0.15
C ALA A 14 16.84 -2.79 0.65
N ALA A 15 18.12 -3.17 0.82
CA ALA A 15 19.12 -2.34 1.50
C ALA A 15 19.45 -1.04 0.76
N GLY A 16 19.18 -0.95 -0.55
CA GLY A 16 19.44 0.25 -1.35
C GLY A 16 18.19 1.02 -1.79
N PHE A 17 17.07 0.32 -1.99
CA PHE A 17 15.84 0.88 -2.57
C PHE A 17 14.64 0.86 -1.61
N GLY A 18 14.80 0.27 -0.41
CA GLY A 18 13.76 0.06 0.59
C GLY A 18 12.89 -1.18 0.33
N GLY A 19 12.19 -1.62 1.38
CA GLY A 19 11.40 -2.85 1.38
C GLY A 19 10.26 -2.83 0.38
N LYS A 20 9.48 -1.75 0.32
CA LYS A 20 8.35 -1.61 -0.61
C LYS A 20 8.76 -1.79 -2.07
N SER A 21 9.84 -1.10 -2.49
CA SER A 21 10.33 -1.18 -3.87
C SER A 21 10.80 -2.59 -4.22
N ALA A 22 11.54 -3.23 -3.31
CA ALA A 22 12.05 -4.59 -3.49
C ALA A 22 10.91 -5.62 -3.55
N SER A 23 9.90 -5.49 -2.68
CA SER A 23 8.71 -6.35 -2.66
C SER A 23 7.92 -6.27 -3.97
N LEU A 24 7.71 -5.07 -4.53
CA LEU A 24 7.05 -4.89 -5.83
C LEU A 24 7.83 -5.58 -6.97
N GLY A 25 9.15 -5.53 -6.94
CA GLY A 25 9.99 -6.22 -7.90
C GLY A 25 9.88 -7.75 -7.80
N GLU A 26 9.86 -8.30 -6.59
CA GLU A 26 9.64 -9.73 -6.36
C GLU A 26 8.27 -10.20 -6.85
N LEU A 27 7.21 -9.43 -6.57
CA LEU A 27 5.87 -9.72 -7.08
C LEU A 27 5.85 -9.76 -8.61
N THR A 28 6.46 -8.76 -9.26
CA THR A 28 6.57 -8.71 -10.72
C THR A 28 7.32 -9.93 -11.27
N ALA A 29 8.44 -10.31 -10.65
CA ALA A 29 9.23 -11.47 -11.06
C ALA A 29 8.47 -12.80 -10.90
N SER A 30 7.55 -12.89 -9.94
CA SER A 30 6.69 -14.06 -9.74
C SER A 30 5.47 -14.09 -10.68
N GLY A 31 5.38 -13.14 -11.62
CA GLY A 31 4.28 -13.05 -12.58
C GLY A 31 2.95 -12.57 -11.95
N ILE A 32 3.03 -11.87 -10.84
CA ILE A 32 1.87 -11.20 -10.23
C ILE A 32 1.74 -9.82 -10.84
N PRO A 33 0.56 -9.39 -11.28
CA PRO A 33 0.35 -8.07 -11.88
C PRO A 33 0.65 -6.95 -10.88
N VAL A 34 1.66 -6.14 -11.20
CA VAL A 34 2.07 -4.95 -10.47
C VAL A 34 2.13 -3.79 -11.47
N PRO A 35 1.56 -2.62 -11.19
CA PRO A 35 1.69 -1.49 -12.09
C PRO A 35 3.17 -1.14 -12.33
N PRO A 36 3.59 -0.88 -13.57
CA PRO A 36 4.96 -0.49 -13.89
C PRO A 36 5.41 0.74 -13.11
N GLY A 37 6.73 0.85 -12.90
CA GLY A 37 7.30 1.97 -12.17
C GLY A 37 8.82 1.86 -12.06
N PHE A 38 9.40 2.78 -11.32
CA PHE A 38 10.82 2.77 -10.97
C PHE A 38 11.02 3.12 -9.51
N ALA A 39 12.17 2.77 -8.97
CA ALA A 39 12.59 3.16 -7.64
C ALA A 39 13.83 4.04 -7.67
N LEU A 40 13.93 4.94 -6.70
CA LEU A 40 15.12 5.73 -6.42
C LEU A 40 15.89 5.10 -5.26
N GLN A 41 17.19 5.06 -5.42
CA GLN A 41 18.11 4.57 -4.41
C GLN A 41 18.18 5.56 -3.23
N ALA A 42 18.30 5.05 -2.02
CA ALA A 42 18.30 5.86 -0.80
C ALA A 42 19.48 6.84 -0.69
N ASP A 43 20.62 6.50 -1.29
CA ASP A 43 21.81 7.36 -1.36
C ASP A 43 21.71 8.47 -2.45
N ALA A 44 20.65 8.45 -3.27
CA ALA A 44 20.35 9.54 -4.20
C ALA A 44 19.89 10.82 -3.49
N ARG A 45 19.53 10.71 -2.21
CA ARG A 45 19.08 11.85 -1.40
C ARG A 45 20.19 12.89 -1.24
N ALA A 46 19.93 14.08 -1.74
CA ALA A 46 20.79 15.25 -1.54
C ALA A 46 19.92 16.51 -1.42
N GLU A 47 20.35 17.46 -0.61
CA GLU A 47 19.68 18.76 -0.48
C GLU A 47 20.67 19.89 -0.81
N PRO A 48 20.41 20.68 -1.86
CA PRO A 48 19.33 20.51 -2.84
C PRO A 48 19.52 19.27 -3.74
N MET A 49 18.42 18.76 -4.34
CA MET A 49 18.50 17.65 -5.30
C MET A 49 19.47 17.97 -6.42
N SER A 50 20.45 17.10 -6.66
CA SER A 50 21.44 17.32 -7.70
C SER A 50 20.83 17.26 -9.11
N GLY A 51 21.42 17.99 -10.07
CA GLY A 51 20.96 17.96 -11.46
C GLY A 51 20.93 16.55 -12.06
N THR A 52 21.94 15.74 -11.73
CA THR A 52 22.04 14.35 -12.22
C THR A 52 20.95 13.42 -11.65
N VAL A 53 20.53 13.62 -10.41
CA VAL A 53 19.41 12.89 -9.81
C VAL A 53 18.10 13.31 -10.48
N ARG A 54 17.88 14.62 -10.66
CA ARG A 54 16.70 15.14 -11.36
C ARG A 54 16.61 14.60 -12.79
N GLU A 55 17.70 14.63 -13.55
CA GLU A 55 17.74 14.07 -14.91
C GLU A 55 17.39 12.58 -14.92
N ALA A 56 17.88 11.81 -13.96
CA ALA A 56 17.57 10.40 -13.84
C ALA A 56 16.07 10.15 -13.54
N ILE A 57 15.46 10.96 -12.66
CA ILE A 57 14.02 10.89 -12.36
C ILE A 57 13.21 11.22 -13.61
N VAL A 58 13.52 12.33 -14.29
CA VAL A 58 12.81 12.77 -15.50
C VAL A 58 12.88 11.69 -16.59
N ALA A 59 14.07 11.15 -16.85
CA ALA A 59 14.24 10.09 -17.85
C ALA A 59 13.45 8.82 -17.50
N ALA A 60 13.47 8.39 -16.21
CA ALA A 60 12.72 7.23 -15.75
C ALA A 60 11.20 7.45 -15.83
N TYR A 61 10.71 8.65 -15.49
CA TYR A 61 9.29 9.00 -15.60
C TYR A 61 8.81 9.01 -17.06
N GLN A 62 9.58 9.63 -17.96
CA GLN A 62 9.27 9.66 -19.39
C GLN A 62 9.25 8.26 -20.02
N ALA A 63 10.04 7.33 -19.49
CA ALA A 63 10.01 5.94 -19.94
C ALA A 63 8.71 5.19 -19.57
N LEU A 64 7.92 5.70 -18.63
CA LEU A 64 6.61 5.13 -18.27
C LEU A 64 5.49 5.51 -19.25
N GLY A 65 5.67 6.54 -20.05
CA GLY A 65 4.68 7.01 -21.04
C GLY A 65 4.62 8.52 -21.16
N ASP A 66 3.62 8.99 -21.90
CA ASP A 66 3.37 10.41 -22.14
C ASP A 66 2.57 11.01 -20.97
N ASP A 67 3.29 11.57 -20.01
CA ASP A 67 2.76 12.22 -18.80
C ASP A 67 1.74 11.39 -18.00
N PRO A 68 2.03 10.11 -17.69
CA PRO A 68 1.08 9.26 -16.97
C PRO A 68 0.96 9.67 -15.50
N PRO A 69 -0.22 9.49 -14.86
CA PRO A 69 -0.33 9.68 -13.42
C PRO A 69 0.46 8.61 -12.66
N VAL A 70 1.16 9.03 -11.61
CA VAL A 70 1.95 8.12 -10.77
C VAL A 70 1.65 8.31 -9.28
N ALA A 71 1.88 7.25 -8.51
CA ALA A 71 2.02 7.31 -7.06
C ALA A 71 3.50 7.45 -6.73
N VAL A 72 3.86 8.40 -5.87
CA VAL A 72 5.21 8.57 -5.33
C VAL A 72 5.16 8.22 -3.85
N ARG A 73 5.87 7.17 -3.46
CA ARG A 73 5.78 6.58 -2.12
C ARG A 73 7.15 6.43 -1.49
N SER A 74 7.27 6.81 -0.24
CA SER A 74 8.46 6.53 0.56
C SER A 74 8.64 5.02 0.75
N SER A 75 9.88 4.56 0.66
CA SER A 75 10.29 3.16 0.83
C SER A 75 11.50 3.11 1.77
N ALA A 76 11.23 3.07 3.08
CA ALA A 76 12.28 3.12 4.08
C ALA A 76 13.09 1.82 4.13
N ILE A 77 14.37 1.94 4.44
CA ILE A 77 15.25 0.79 4.67
C ILE A 77 14.95 0.24 6.07
N GLY A 78 14.61 -1.06 6.14
CA GLY A 78 14.28 -1.73 7.40
C GLY A 78 12.83 -1.57 7.87
N GLU A 79 11.94 -0.95 7.07
CA GLU A 79 10.52 -0.75 7.41
C GLU A 79 9.78 -2.07 7.68
N ASP A 80 10.13 -3.15 6.98
CA ASP A 80 9.49 -4.46 7.08
C ASP A 80 10.15 -5.38 8.14
N SER A 81 11.06 -4.86 8.96
CA SER A 81 11.63 -5.64 10.05
C SER A 81 10.62 -5.78 11.20
N ALA A 82 10.56 -6.96 11.83
CA ALA A 82 9.63 -7.27 12.92
C ALA A 82 9.74 -6.32 14.14
N GLU A 83 10.81 -5.51 14.19
CA GLU A 83 11.12 -4.58 15.29
C GLU A 83 10.76 -3.12 14.98
N ALA A 84 10.49 -2.78 13.71
CA ALA A 84 10.25 -1.41 13.28
C ALA A 84 8.90 -1.26 12.59
N THR A 85 7.84 -1.16 13.37
CA THR A 85 6.50 -0.82 12.86
C THR A 85 6.46 0.69 12.57
N PHE A 86 6.99 1.13 11.43
CA PHE A 86 6.85 2.51 10.94
C PHE A 86 5.48 2.77 10.29
N ALA A 87 4.45 2.02 10.72
CA ALA A 87 3.11 2.13 10.19
C ALA A 87 2.56 3.56 10.33
N GLY A 88 2.09 4.13 9.23
CA GLY A 88 1.43 5.44 9.20
C GLY A 88 2.35 6.66 9.19
N GLN A 89 3.67 6.52 8.97
CA GLN A 89 4.62 7.65 8.96
C GLN A 89 5.17 7.97 7.57
N HIS A 90 4.75 7.23 6.54
CA HIS A 90 5.30 7.35 5.20
C HIS A 90 4.36 8.14 4.31
N GLU A 91 4.90 9.20 3.70
CA GLU A 91 4.16 10.03 2.76
C GLU A 91 3.92 9.27 1.45
N SER A 92 2.71 9.42 0.93
CA SER A 92 2.29 8.90 -0.37
C SER A 92 1.58 10.00 -1.14
N TYR A 93 2.13 10.38 -2.28
CA TYR A 93 1.56 11.36 -3.18
C TYR A 93 0.93 10.62 -4.35
N LEU A 94 -0.39 10.71 -4.47
CA LEU A 94 -1.16 9.97 -5.47
C LEU A 94 -1.58 10.88 -6.61
N TRP A 95 -1.66 10.30 -7.81
CA TRP A 95 -2.11 10.97 -9.01
C TRP A 95 -1.23 12.14 -9.43
N VAL A 96 0.08 12.03 -9.17
CA VAL A 96 1.06 13.06 -9.56
C VAL A 96 1.31 12.99 -11.06
N ARG A 97 1.29 14.13 -11.74
CA ARG A 97 1.59 14.26 -13.17
C ARG A 97 2.65 15.33 -13.39
N GLY A 98 3.44 15.16 -14.45
CA GLY A 98 4.52 16.09 -14.80
C GLY A 98 5.83 15.77 -14.09
N ALA A 99 6.92 15.80 -14.87
CA ALA A 99 8.25 15.46 -14.36
C ALA A 99 8.70 16.33 -13.19
N ASP A 100 8.33 17.63 -13.20
CA ASP A 100 8.65 18.56 -12.12
C ASP A 100 7.91 18.22 -10.84
N ALA A 101 6.61 17.92 -10.94
CA ALA A 101 5.79 17.50 -9.78
C ALA A 101 6.26 16.16 -9.20
N VAL A 102 6.69 15.21 -10.05
CA VAL A 102 7.30 13.95 -9.59
C VAL A 102 8.59 14.23 -8.82
N CYS A 103 9.47 15.11 -9.32
CA CYS A 103 10.69 15.50 -8.60
C CYS A 103 10.37 16.19 -7.26
N GLU A 104 9.30 16.98 -7.20
CA GLU A 104 8.84 17.65 -5.98
C GLU A 104 8.32 16.63 -4.96
N ALA A 105 7.44 15.72 -5.37
CA ALA A 105 6.93 14.65 -4.53
C ALA A 105 8.05 13.73 -3.99
N VAL A 106 9.09 13.46 -4.79
CA VAL A 106 10.28 12.73 -4.34
C VAL A 106 11.02 13.48 -3.23
N ARG A 107 11.20 14.82 -3.38
CA ARG A 107 11.81 15.64 -2.33
C ARG A 107 10.99 15.63 -1.05
N ASP A 108 9.67 15.72 -1.18
CA ASP A 108 8.75 15.71 -0.04
C ASP A 108 8.78 14.35 0.69
N CYS A 109 8.86 13.22 -0.04
CA CYS A 109 9.11 11.91 0.56
C CYS A 109 10.39 11.93 1.41
N TRP A 110 11.50 12.47 0.90
CA TRP A 110 12.75 12.57 1.67
C TRP A 110 12.67 13.54 2.85
N ALA A 111 11.96 14.65 2.69
CA ALA A 111 11.77 15.64 3.76
C ALA A 111 10.95 15.06 4.93
N SER A 112 10.00 14.15 4.65
CA SER A 112 9.16 13.52 5.68
C SER A 112 9.96 12.75 6.74
N LEU A 113 11.17 12.29 6.42
CA LEU A 113 12.10 11.67 7.38
C LEU A 113 12.49 12.59 8.56
N HIS A 114 12.43 13.89 8.36
CA HIS A 114 12.79 14.91 9.34
C HIS A 114 11.56 15.54 10.01
N GLY A 115 10.35 15.12 9.63
CA GLY A 115 9.11 15.62 10.20
C GLY A 115 8.98 15.32 11.71
N GLU A 116 8.20 16.13 12.41
CA GLU A 116 7.97 15.99 13.87
C GLU A 116 7.48 14.59 14.27
N ARG A 117 6.62 13.98 13.44
CA ARG A 117 6.09 12.63 13.67
C ARG A 117 7.19 11.57 13.64
N ALA A 118 8.05 11.62 12.63
CA ALA A 118 9.17 10.68 12.48
C ALA A 118 10.19 10.85 13.62
N THR A 119 10.44 12.08 14.06
CA THR A 119 11.36 12.40 15.15
C THR A 119 10.81 11.92 16.49
N SER A 120 9.56 12.25 16.82
CA SER A 120 8.90 11.83 18.07
C SER A 120 8.80 10.29 18.20
N TYR A 121 8.62 9.60 17.08
CA TYR A 121 8.58 8.13 17.08
C TYR A 121 9.96 7.52 17.35
N ARG A 122 11.02 8.04 16.71
CA ARG A 122 12.42 7.58 16.96
C ARG A 122 12.81 7.80 18.41
N GLU A 123 12.45 8.93 19.00
CA GLU A 123 12.70 9.23 20.41
C GLU A 123 12.03 8.22 21.33
N ARG A 124 10.78 7.81 21.04
CA ARG A 124 10.05 6.78 21.80
C ARG A 124 10.69 5.40 21.72
N LEU A 125 11.34 5.07 20.59
CA LEU A 125 12.04 3.80 20.40
C LEU A 125 13.49 3.81 20.95
N GLY A 126 13.95 4.94 21.51
CA GLY A 126 15.32 5.09 22.00
C GLY A 126 16.38 5.13 20.91
N SER A 127 15.96 5.32 19.64
CA SER A 127 16.84 5.37 18.47
C SER A 127 17.20 6.83 18.16
N ALA A 128 18.04 7.46 18.99
CA ALA A 128 18.50 8.84 18.82
C ALA A 128 19.57 9.01 17.70
N GLY A 129 19.62 8.09 16.72
CA GLY A 129 20.58 8.11 15.61
C GLY A 129 20.11 8.89 14.39
N GLU A 130 20.93 8.89 13.33
CA GLU A 130 20.56 9.43 12.02
C GLU A 130 19.26 8.77 11.49
N PRO A 131 18.40 9.55 10.76
CA PRO A 131 17.20 8.98 10.17
C PRO A 131 17.57 7.82 9.24
N PRO A 132 16.75 6.76 9.18
CA PRO A 132 17.00 5.65 8.28
C PRO A 132 17.09 6.15 6.85
N ALA A 133 17.94 5.53 6.05
CA ALA A 133 18.00 5.83 4.63
C ALA A 133 16.66 5.45 3.97
N MET A 134 16.22 6.24 2.99
CA MET A 134 14.90 6.08 2.37
C MET A 134 15.02 6.11 0.85
N GLY A 135 14.67 5.00 0.21
CA GLY A 135 14.34 4.95 -1.20
C GLY A 135 12.94 5.55 -1.46
N VAL A 136 12.64 5.76 -2.73
CA VAL A 136 11.32 6.22 -3.16
C VAL A 136 10.85 5.34 -4.31
N ALA A 137 9.61 4.83 -4.22
CA ALA A 137 8.95 4.11 -5.31
C ALA A 137 8.06 5.09 -6.09
N VAL A 138 8.20 5.11 -7.42
CA VAL A 138 7.33 5.82 -8.36
C VAL A 138 6.64 4.78 -9.21
N GLN A 139 5.32 4.69 -9.13
CA GLN A 139 4.54 3.63 -9.73
C GLN A 139 3.35 4.20 -10.50
N LEU A 140 3.02 3.66 -11.68
CA LEU A 140 1.82 4.06 -12.42
C LEU A 140 0.58 3.92 -11.54
N MET A 141 -0.29 4.92 -11.58
CA MET A 141 -1.59 4.84 -10.92
C MET A 141 -2.52 3.89 -11.66
N VAL A 142 -3.30 3.15 -10.90
CA VAL A 142 -4.44 2.35 -11.39
C VAL A 142 -5.71 3.21 -11.27
N ASP A 143 -6.48 3.35 -12.35
CA ASP A 143 -7.83 3.91 -12.28
C ASP A 143 -8.78 2.88 -11.69
N ALA A 144 -8.71 2.75 -10.36
CA ALA A 144 -9.41 1.72 -9.63
C ALA A 144 -10.94 1.93 -9.67
N ALA A 145 -11.67 0.91 -10.09
CA ALA A 145 -13.11 0.79 -9.85
C ALA A 145 -13.37 0.37 -8.39
N VAL A 146 -12.52 -0.54 -7.88
CA VAL A 146 -12.54 -1.05 -6.52
C VAL A 146 -11.11 -1.24 -6.03
N SER A 147 -10.86 -0.93 -4.78
CA SER A 147 -9.56 -1.18 -4.15
C SER A 147 -9.72 -1.58 -2.70
N GLY A 148 -8.65 -2.08 -2.12
CA GLY A 148 -8.70 -2.48 -0.73
C GLY A 148 -7.41 -3.09 -0.22
N VAL A 149 -7.56 -3.78 0.91
CA VAL A 149 -6.49 -4.49 1.61
C VAL A 149 -6.90 -5.94 1.79
N MET A 150 -5.98 -6.87 1.68
CA MET A 150 -6.22 -8.26 2.05
C MET A 150 -5.08 -8.80 2.91
N PHE A 151 -5.44 -9.64 3.88
CA PHE A 151 -4.51 -10.36 4.72
C PHE A 151 -4.57 -11.83 4.37
N THR A 152 -3.43 -12.46 4.20
CA THR A 152 -3.39 -13.90 3.90
C THR A 152 -3.55 -14.79 5.12
N CYS A 153 -3.87 -14.22 6.28
CA CYS A 153 -4.36 -14.88 7.48
C CYS A 153 -5.46 -14.03 8.11
N ASN A 154 -6.17 -14.54 9.10
CA ASN A 154 -7.05 -13.67 9.89
C ASN A 154 -6.20 -12.72 10.74
N PRO A 155 -6.27 -11.39 10.50
CA PRO A 155 -5.39 -10.44 11.19
C PRO A 155 -5.71 -10.30 12.69
N VAL A 156 -6.90 -10.70 13.13
CA VAL A 156 -7.35 -10.62 14.55
C VAL A 156 -6.97 -11.89 15.32
N SER A 157 -7.31 -13.06 14.77
CA SER A 157 -7.08 -14.35 15.48
C SER A 157 -5.77 -15.03 15.11
N GLY A 158 -5.11 -14.59 14.02
CA GLY A 158 -3.94 -15.27 13.49
C GLY A 158 -4.23 -16.58 12.75
N ASP A 159 -5.51 -16.90 12.52
CA ASP A 159 -5.90 -18.13 11.83
C ASP A 159 -5.32 -18.16 10.39
N PRO A 160 -4.37 -19.07 10.10
CA PRO A 160 -3.73 -19.16 8.80
C PRO A 160 -4.61 -19.80 7.72
N SER A 161 -5.77 -20.36 8.09
CA SER A 161 -6.67 -21.05 7.16
C SER A 161 -7.59 -20.13 6.38
N THR A 162 -7.62 -18.84 6.73
CA THR A 162 -8.52 -17.85 6.13
C THR A 162 -7.76 -16.71 5.47
N ILE A 163 -8.40 -16.08 4.49
CA ILE A 163 -7.98 -14.82 3.88
C ILE A 163 -9.04 -13.77 4.23
N ALA A 164 -8.62 -12.65 4.78
CA ALA A 164 -9.50 -11.51 5.06
C ALA A 164 -9.33 -10.45 3.97
N VAL A 165 -10.43 -10.02 3.35
CA VAL A 165 -10.43 -9.00 2.28
C VAL A 165 -11.33 -7.85 2.69
N ASN A 166 -10.81 -6.62 2.62
CA ASN A 166 -11.55 -5.39 2.79
C ASN A 166 -11.59 -4.65 1.45
N ALA A 167 -12.75 -4.14 1.05
CA ALA A 167 -12.95 -3.52 -0.24
C ALA A 167 -13.83 -2.27 -0.17
N SER A 168 -13.50 -1.25 -0.94
CA SER A 168 -14.36 -0.08 -1.17
C SER A 168 -14.26 0.42 -2.61
N TRP A 169 -15.20 1.28 -2.99
CA TRP A 169 -15.22 1.88 -4.32
C TRP A 169 -14.05 2.83 -4.53
N GLY A 170 -13.55 2.89 -5.76
CA GLY A 170 -12.55 3.81 -6.22
C GLY A 170 -11.14 3.57 -5.62
N LEU A 171 -10.38 4.64 -5.45
CA LEU A 171 -9.02 4.62 -4.91
C LEU A 171 -9.03 4.31 -3.40
N GLY A 172 -8.02 3.59 -2.91
CA GLY A 172 -7.91 3.12 -1.52
C GLY A 172 -7.85 4.19 -0.43
N LEU A 173 -7.82 5.48 -0.80
CA LEU A 173 -7.73 6.61 0.13
C LEU A 173 -8.83 6.61 1.19
N ALA A 174 -10.08 6.32 0.80
CA ALA A 174 -11.21 6.32 1.72
C ALA A 174 -11.10 5.25 2.81
N VAL A 175 -10.57 4.08 2.46
CA VAL A 175 -10.32 2.97 3.39
C VAL A 175 -9.15 3.28 4.31
N VAL A 176 -8.02 3.67 3.72
CA VAL A 176 -6.79 4.00 4.45
C VAL A 176 -6.99 5.20 5.37
N GLY A 177 -7.74 6.22 4.92
CA GLY A 177 -8.10 7.40 5.72
C GLY A 177 -9.17 7.15 6.78
N GLY A 178 -9.82 5.96 6.79
CA GLY A 178 -10.91 5.63 7.71
C GLY A 178 -12.18 6.44 7.51
N GLU A 179 -12.36 7.01 6.33
CA GLU A 179 -13.54 7.83 6.00
C GLU A 179 -14.77 6.97 5.65
N VAL A 180 -14.55 5.71 5.29
CA VAL A 180 -15.61 4.72 5.04
C VAL A 180 -15.32 3.42 5.76
N THR A 181 -16.40 2.72 6.17
CA THR A 181 -16.33 1.31 6.54
C THR A 181 -16.34 0.49 5.25
N PRO A 182 -15.30 -0.30 4.95
CA PRO A 182 -15.27 -1.14 3.75
C PRO A 182 -16.18 -2.35 3.88
N ASP A 183 -16.49 -2.99 2.75
CA ASP A 183 -17.00 -4.34 2.75
C ASP A 183 -15.95 -5.30 3.30
N GLU A 184 -16.38 -6.30 4.07
CA GLU A 184 -15.52 -7.34 4.63
C GLU A 184 -15.89 -8.70 4.09
N TYR A 185 -14.89 -9.44 3.60
CA TYR A 185 -15.04 -10.81 3.12
C TYR A 185 -14.02 -11.71 3.83
N ARG A 186 -14.45 -12.91 4.17
CA ARG A 186 -13.54 -13.98 4.59
C ARG A 186 -13.63 -15.14 3.63
N LEU A 187 -12.48 -15.59 3.16
CA LEU A 187 -12.37 -16.70 2.23
C LEU A 187 -11.66 -17.86 2.91
N SER A 188 -12.07 -19.09 2.62
CA SER A 188 -11.30 -20.28 2.97
C SER A 188 -10.03 -20.32 2.11
N LYS A 189 -8.86 -20.32 2.71
CA LYS A 189 -7.61 -20.47 1.98
C LYS A 189 -7.49 -21.85 1.32
N VAL A 190 -8.12 -22.86 1.88
CA VAL A 190 -8.07 -24.25 1.39
C VAL A 190 -9.03 -24.46 0.21
N THR A 191 -10.30 -24.07 0.37
CA THR A 191 -11.35 -24.36 -0.64
C THR A 191 -11.57 -23.20 -1.60
N GLY A 192 -11.18 -21.97 -1.23
CA GLY A 192 -11.48 -20.74 -1.97
C GLY A 192 -12.91 -20.23 -1.76
N GLU A 193 -13.73 -20.91 -0.96
CA GLU A 193 -15.11 -20.51 -0.69
C GLU A 193 -15.20 -19.24 0.14
N VAL A 194 -16.23 -18.44 -0.12
CA VAL A 194 -16.58 -17.27 0.69
C VAL A 194 -17.27 -17.75 1.97
N LEU A 195 -16.57 -17.66 3.10
CA LEU A 195 -17.05 -18.06 4.42
C LEU A 195 -17.93 -16.99 5.06
N GLN A 196 -17.65 -15.72 4.78
CA GLN A 196 -18.41 -14.58 5.31
C GLN A 196 -18.38 -13.43 4.31
N ARG A 197 -19.52 -12.73 4.23
CA ARG A 197 -19.66 -11.48 3.47
C ARG A 197 -20.41 -10.48 4.34
N THR A 198 -19.82 -9.33 4.59
CA THR A 198 -20.44 -8.21 5.29
C THR A 198 -20.36 -6.99 4.39
N VAL A 199 -21.50 -6.56 3.86
CA VAL A 199 -21.56 -5.36 3.01
C VAL A 199 -21.81 -4.16 3.90
N ALA A 200 -20.94 -3.17 3.80
CA ALA A 200 -21.02 -1.94 4.55
C ALA A 200 -21.68 -0.82 3.74
N ARG A 201 -21.98 0.29 4.42
CA ARG A 201 -22.50 1.49 3.78
C ARG A 201 -21.37 2.42 3.37
N LYS A 202 -21.04 2.45 2.07
CA LYS A 202 -19.94 3.18 1.47
C LYS A 202 -20.45 4.45 0.78
N HIS A 203 -20.48 5.56 1.50
CA HIS A 203 -21.12 6.81 1.05
C HIS A 203 -20.20 7.74 0.22
N LEU A 204 -18.89 7.47 0.22
CA LEU A 204 -17.92 8.23 -0.57
C LEU A 204 -16.88 7.33 -1.23
N GLU A 205 -16.33 7.82 -2.32
CA GLU A 205 -15.21 7.23 -3.05
C GLU A 205 -14.22 8.31 -3.46
N TYR A 206 -12.96 7.93 -3.69
CA TYR A 206 -11.99 8.77 -4.37
C TYR A 206 -11.80 8.28 -5.79
N THR A 207 -11.84 9.21 -6.74
CA THR A 207 -11.65 8.94 -8.17
C THR A 207 -10.55 9.82 -8.74
N PRO A 208 -9.99 9.45 -9.91
CA PRO A 208 -9.07 10.32 -10.62
C PRO A 208 -9.67 11.70 -10.90
N GLY A 209 -8.86 12.75 -10.72
CA GLY A 209 -9.16 14.12 -11.09
C GLY A 209 -8.00 14.79 -11.82
N PRO A 210 -8.19 15.99 -12.38
CA PRO A 210 -7.16 16.68 -13.17
C PRO A 210 -5.92 17.05 -12.35
N GLU A 211 -6.08 17.34 -11.06
CA GLU A 211 -5.00 17.79 -10.16
C GLU A 211 -4.75 16.81 -9.00
N GLY A 212 -5.20 15.57 -9.12
CA GLY A 212 -5.06 14.56 -8.05
C GLY A 212 -6.31 13.72 -7.88
N ALA A 213 -6.38 13.00 -6.75
CA ALA A 213 -7.56 12.25 -6.37
C ALA A 213 -8.69 13.18 -5.91
N VAL A 214 -9.90 12.99 -6.42
CA VAL A 214 -11.08 13.80 -6.09
C VAL A 214 -12.08 12.96 -5.29
N ARG A 215 -12.50 13.48 -4.14
CA ARG A 215 -13.58 12.92 -3.31
C ARG A 215 -14.93 13.09 -4.00
N ARG A 216 -15.70 12.02 -4.08
CA ARG A 216 -17.06 12.01 -4.65
C ARG A 216 -18.01 11.24 -3.75
N ASP A 217 -19.28 11.60 -3.79
CA ASP A 217 -20.34 10.79 -3.18
C ASP A 217 -20.63 9.59 -4.08
N VAL A 218 -20.80 8.42 -3.45
CA VAL A 218 -21.19 7.18 -4.14
C VAL A 218 -22.67 7.29 -4.51
N PRO A 219 -23.08 6.95 -5.75
CA PRO A 219 -24.49 6.89 -6.15
C PRO A 219 -25.31 5.99 -5.23
N ASP A 220 -26.57 6.39 -4.97
CA ASP A 220 -27.45 5.73 -3.98
C ASP A 220 -27.60 4.22 -4.21
N ASP A 221 -27.64 3.77 -5.46
CA ASP A 221 -27.75 2.37 -5.85
C ASP A 221 -26.49 1.53 -5.56
N ARG A 222 -25.34 2.21 -5.32
CA ARG A 222 -24.04 1.58 -5.01
C ARG A 222 -23.67 1.66 -3.52
N ILE A 223 -24.29 2.52 -2.74
CA ILE A 223 -23.92 2.76 -1.33
C ILE A 223 -23.89 1.45 -0.52
N GLU A 224 -24.91 0.60 -0.68
CA GLU A 224 -25.08 -0.67 0.02
C GLU A 224 -24.90 -1.89 -0.92
N ALA A 225 -24.40 -1.68 -2.13
CA ALA A 225 -24.05 -2.77 -3.03
C ALA A 225 -22.68 -3.37 -2.68
N PRO A 226 -22.48 -4.69 -2.81
CA PRO A 226 -21.16 -5.29 -2.64
C PRO A 226 -20.19 -4.76 -3.69
N CYS A 227 -18.96 -4.42 -3.26
CA CYS A 227 -17.91 -3.92 -4.17
C CYS A 227 -17.34 -5.02 -5.06
N LEU A 228 -17.40 -6.28 -4.61
CA LEU A 228 -16.74 -7.41 -5.28
C LEU A 228 -17.75 -8.49 -5.64
N GLU A 229 -17.59 -9.01 -6.85
CA GLU A 229 -18.27 -10.20 -7.34
C GLU A 229 -17.51 -11.48 -6.94
N ASP A 230 -18.18 -12.64 -7.02
CA ASP A 230 -17.57 -13.93 -6.62
C ASP A 230 -16.34 -14.29 -7.46
N ALA A 231 -16.33 -13.94 -8.75
CA ALA A 231 -15.16 -14.15 -9.62
C ALA A 231 -13.94 -13.33 -9.17
N GLN A 232 -14.16 -12.08 -8.75
CA GLN A 232 -13.11 -11.21 -8.24
C GLN A 232 -12.59 -11.69 -6.88
N LEU A 233 -13.48 -12.15 -5.99
CA LEU A 233 -13.09 -12.77 -4.72
C LEU A 233 -12.26 -14.03 -4.93
N ALA A 234 -12.61 -14.88 -5.91
CA ALA A 234 -11.81 -16.05 -6.26
C ALA A 234 -10.42 -15.67 -6.78
N ALA A 235 -10.32 -14.66 -7.65
CA ALA A 235 -9.04 -14.15 -8.16
C ALA A 235 -8.14 -13.57 -7.05
N LEU A 236 -8.74 -12.79 -6.12
CA LEU A 236 -8.03 -12.27 -4.95
C LEU A 236 -7.53 -13.41 -4.06
N GLY A 237 -8.36 -14.42 -3.81
CA GLY A 237 -8.00 -15.59 -3.00
C GLY A 237 -6.85 -16.41 -3.63
N GLU A 238 -6.86 -16.59 -4.95
CA GLU A 238 -5.76 -17.25 -5.66
C GLU A 238 -4.46 -16.42 -5.58
N THR A 239 -4.57 -15.12 -5.83
CA THR A 239 -3.44 -14.20 -5.76
C THR A 239 -2.84 -14.17 -4.34
N ALA A 240 -3.66 -14.12 -3.30
CA ALA A 240 -3.22 -14.18 -1.91
C ALA A 240 -2.38 -15.43 -1.61
N ARG A 241 -2.84 -16.61 -2.06
CA ARG A 241 -2.09 -17.88 -1.90
C ARG A 241 -0.74 -17.85 -2.63
N ARG A 242 -0.71 -17.31 -3.85
CA ARG A 242 0.53 -17.18 -4.64
C ARG A 242 1.53 -16.27 -3.95
N VAL A 243 1.08 -15.11 -3.45
CA VAL A 243 1.92 -14.14 -2.73
C VAL A 243 2.48 -14.75 -1.45
N GLU A 244 1.63 -15.35 -0.60
CA GLU A 244 2.09 -16.00 0.62
C GLU A 244 3.07 -17.14 0.33
N GLY A 245 2.79 -17.96 -0.68
CA GLY A 245 3.70 -19.03 -1.11
C GLY A 245 5.07 -18.51 -1.58
N HIS A 246 5.09 -17.36 -2.26
CA HIS A 246 6.32 -16.72 -2.73
C HIS A 246 7.17 -16.18 -1.57
N PHE A 247 6.55 -15.44 -0.63
CA PHE A 247 7.26 -14.84 0.51
C PHE A 247 7.46 -15.81 1.70
N GLY A 248 6.79 -16.95 1.70
CA GLY A 248 6.95 -17.99 2.73
C GLY A 248 6.28 -17.67 4.07
N GLY A 249 5.34 -16.71 4.11
CA GLY A 249 4.63 -16.33 5.33
C GLY A 249 3.48 -15.37 5.08
N PRO A 250 2.62 -15.14 6.10
CA PRO A 250 1.46 -14.28 5.98
C PRO A 250 1.78 -12.87 5.52
N GLN A 251 0.96 -12.35 4.61
CA GLN A 251 1.14 -11.05 3.97
C GLN A 251 -0.06 -10.13 4.17
N ASP A 252 0.23 -8.85 4.32
CA ASP A 252 -0.68 -7.70 4.23
C ASP A 252 -0.48 -7.08 2.84
N ILE A 253 -1.55 -7.04 2.04
CA ILE A 253 -1.49 -6.75 0.61
C ILE A 253 -2.47 -5.64 0.26
N GLU A 254 -1.96 -4.55 -0.32
CA GLU A 254 -2.79 -3.54 -0.98
C GLU A 254 -3.03 -3.95 -2.43
N TRP A 255 -4.28 -3.81 -2.87
CA TRP A 255 -4.69 -4.22 -4.21
C TRP A 255 -5.69 -3.24 -4.82
N ALA A 256 -5.81 -3.27 -6.14
CA ALA A 256 -6.82 -2.55 -6.89
C ALA A 256 -7.30 -3.39 -8.07
N ILE A 257 -8.58 -3.26 -8.41
CA ILE A 257 -9.18 -3.73 -9.65
C ILE A 257 -9.55 -2.50 -10.46
N ASP A 258 -9.05 -2.41 -11.68
CA ASP A 258 -9.32 -1.29 -12.56
C ASP A 258 -10.74 -1.38 -13.18
N ARG A 259 -11.08 -0.41 -14.06
CA ARG A 259 -12.38 -0.37 -14.72
C ARG A 259 -12.56 -1.45 -15.78
N ASP A 260 -11.48 -2.07 -16.23
CA ASP A 260 -11.50 -3.20 -17.18
C ASP A 260 -11.56 -4.56 -16.47
N GLY A 261 -11.51 -4.55 -15.11
CA GLY A 261 -11.60 -5.73 -14.26
C GLY A 261 -10.26 -6.41 -13.99
N GLU A 262 -9.14 -5.79 -14.38
CA GLU A 262 -7.79 -6.31 -14.16
C GLU A 262 -7.33 -6.06 -12.71
N LEU A 263 -6.83 -7.11 -12.05
CA LEU A 263 -6.33 -7.05 -10.69
C LEU A 263 -4.85 -6.67 -10.66
N PHE A 264 -4.52 -5.67 -9.86
CA PHE A 264 -3.14 -5.24 -9.59
C PHE A 264 -2.83 -5.28 -8.10
N LEU A 265 -1.62 -5.69 -7.76
CA LEU A 265 -1.08 -5.52 -6.40
C LEU A 265 -0.26 -4.22 -6.34
N LEU A 266 -0.57 -3.42 -5.33
CA LEU A 266 0.02 -2.10 -5.12
C LEU A 266 1.12 -2.10 -4.06
N GLN A 267 1.05 -3.05 -3.12
CA GLN A 267 2.03 -3.28 -2.06
C GLN A 267 1.84 -4.66 -1.46
N SER A 268 2.90 -5.28 -0.95
CA SER A 268 2.85 -6.44 -0.07
C SER A 268 3.91 -6.32 1.01
N ARG A 269 3.54 -6.67 2.25
CA ARG A 269 4.46 -6.70 3.38
C ARG A 269 4.12 -7.87 4.33
N PRO A 270 5.10 -8.39 5.09
CA PRO A 270 4.82 -9.39 6.10
C PRO A 270 3.82 -8.91 7.15
N VAL A 271 2.90 -9.77 7.57
CA VAL A 271 2.02 -9.47 8.70
C VAL A 271 2.84 -9.53 9.97
N THR A 272 3.02 -8.39 10.65
CA THR A 272 3.71 -8.29 11.94
C THR A 272 2.70 -8.21 13.08
N GLY A 273 2.98 -8.86 14.23
CA GLY A 273 2.20 -8.67 15.45
C GLY A 273 0.92 -9.50 15.59
N VAL A 274 0.74 -10.57 14.81
CA VAL A 274 -0.33 -11.54 15.07
C VAL A 274 -0.08 -12.19 16.44
N ARG A 275 -0.74 -11.70 17.50
CA ARG A 275 -0.75 -12.35 18.81
C ARG A 275 -1.59 -13.61 18.71
N LYS A 276 -1.00 -14.75 19.00
CA LYS A 276 -1.76 -15.94 19.41
C LYS A 276 -2.48 -15.57 20.71
N GLU A 277 -3.72 -15.20 20.64
CA GLU A 277 -4.53 -15.00 21.84
C GLU A 277 -4.79 -16.35 22.50
N SER A 278 -4.12 -16.57 23.63
CA SER A 278 -4.58 -17.50 24.65
C SER A 278 -5.64 -16.77 25.49
N GLY A 279 -6.91 -16.89 25.11
CA GLY A 279 -8.06 -16.68 25.99
C GLY A 279 -8.48 -15.22 26.28
N ALA A 280 -9.72 -14.91 25.88
CA ALA A 280 -10.61 -13.81 26.29
C ALA A 280 -10.48 -12.47 25.55
N SER A 281 -11.35 -12.32 24.60
CA SER A 281 -12.18 -11.26 24.02
C SER A 281 -12.00 -9.80 24.43
N GLU A 282 -11.62 -8.99 23.52
CA GLU A 282 -12.36 -7.79 23.08
C GLU A 282 -12.36 -7.80 21.56
N SER A 283 -13.54 -7.70 20.92
CA SER A 283 -13.70 -7.83 19.48
C SER A 283 -13.14 -6.59 18.76
N ARG A 284 -11.84 -6.58 18.50
CA ARG A 284 -11.26 -5.65 17.52
C ARG A 284 -11.70 -6.09 16.13
N SER A 285 -12.25 -5.16 15.37
CA SER A 285 -12.58 -5.43 13.97
C SER A 285 -11.30 -5.50 13.14
N ALA A 286 -11.35 -6.20 11.99
CA ALA A 286 -10.26 -6.16 11.00
C ALA A 286 -9.95 -4.71 10.60
N MET A 287 -10.97 -3.81 10.64
CA MET A 287 -10.83 -2.40 10.39
C MET A 287 -9.98 -1.68 11.43
N ASP A 288 -10.10 -2.02 12.72
CA ASP A 288 -9.25 -1.41 13.76
C ASP A 288 -7.77 -1.74 13.50
N LEU A 289 -7.48 -2.92 12.97
CA LEU A 289 -6.11 -3.31 12.61
C LEU A 289 -5.62 -2.58 11.36
N VAL A 290 -6.47 -2.42 10.35
CA VAL A 290 -6.16 -1.62 9.16
C VAL A 290 -5.88 -0.17 9.58
N MET A 291 -6.71 0.40 10.45
CA MET A 291 -6.53 1.76 10.96
C MET A 291 -5.25 1.91 11.80
N ASP A 292 -4.95 0.94 12.68
CA ASP A 292 -3.70 0.91 13.44
C ASP A 292 -2.49 0.78 12.51
N THR A 293 -2.63 0.02 11.43
CA THR A 293 -1.58 -0.22 10.43
C THR A 293 -1.27 1.03 9.60
N PHE A 294 -2.30 1.84 9.29
CA PHE A 294 -2.16 3.07 8.50
C PHE A 294 -2.11 4.36 9.34
N GLY A 295 -2.11 4.27 10.67
CA GLY A 295 -1.94 5.41 11.57
C GLY A 295 -3.15 6.36 11.66
N ALA A 296 -4.32 5.97 11.15
CA ALA A 296 -5.54 6.74 11.25
C ALA A 296 -6.20 6.53 12.63
N ARG A 297 -6.18 7.54 13.50
CA ARG A 297 -6.93 7.52 14.75
C ARG A 297 -8.37 7.95 14.50
N ARG A 298 -9.33 7.21 15.08
CA ARG A 298 -10.70 7.75 15.28
C ARG A 298 -10.57 9.06 16.04
N GLY A 299 -11.06 10.17 15.44
CA GLY A 299 -11.20 11.41 16.15
C GLY A 299 -12.11 11.21 17.36
N GLU A 300 -11.60 11.46 18.55
CA GLU A 300 -12.44 11.60 19.74
C GLU A 300 -13.34 12.81 19.49
N SER A 301 -14.62 12.56 19.24
CA SER A 301 -15.66 13.58 19.28
C SER A 301 -15.88 13.96 20.73
N SER A 302 -15.46 15.17 21.07
CA SER A 302 -15.88 15.88 22.27
C SER A 302 -17.28 16.42 22.09
#